data_b45917f46b2db696287af0d1b7c18a1e
#
_entry.id   b45917f46b2db696287af0d1b7c18a1e
#
_cell.length_a   1.000
_cell.length_b   1.000
_cell.length_c   1.000
_cell.angle_alpha   90.00
_cell.angle_beta   90.00
_cell.angle_gamma   90.00
#
_symmetry.space_group_name_H-M   'P 1'
#
loop_
_entity.id
_entity.type
_entity.pdbx_description
1 polymer ?
#
loop_
_entity_poly.entity_id
_entity_poly.type
_entity_poly.pdbx_seq_one_letter_code
_entity_poly.pdbx_strand_id
1 'polypeptide(L)'
;ATPLIIGSSALTVMQFCDRLFLARHSSVSIQAALPAGILSFTFICLFAATAGYAGTFVAQYHGAGDRRQCIRVTAQGLWLALASLPFLLLLIPAGHALMTLIGHAPEVMAEERIYFDWMMRGGFLVPLGWAIGGFFTGQSRMRLNTLANIAGAAVNVVLDYAMIFGRLGCPAMGIEGGAIATVIASAVAPLIQI
;
A
#
# COMPACT_ATOMS: atom_id res chain seq x y z
N ALA A 1 0.61 -9.75 -21.20
CA ALA A 1 -0.58 -10.01 -20.36
C ALA A 1 -0.25 -10.89 -19.14
N THR A 2 0.46 -12.02 -19.32
CA THR A 2 0.75 -13.01 -18.26
C THR A 2 1.40 -12.42 -16.99
N PRO A 3 2.47 -11.59 -17.04
CA PRO A 3 3.07 -11.03 -15.83
C PRO A 3 2.12 -10.14 -15.03
N LEU A 4 1.25 -9.37 -15.68
CA LEU A 4 0.27 -8.52 -15.00
C LEU A 4 -0.78 -9.35 -14.26
N ILE A 5 -1.28 -10.43 -14.87
CA ILE A 5 -2.24 -11.33 -14.25
C ILE A 5 -1.63 -11.98 -13.01
N ILE A 6 -0.38 -12.47 -13.10
CA ILE A 6 0.32 -13.07 -11.97
C ILE A 6 0.53 -12.03 -10.85
N GLY A 7 0.93 -10.80 -11.16
CA GLY A 7 1.10 -9.74 -10.19
C GLY A 7 -0.21 -9.37 -9.47
N SER A 8 -1.32 -9.24 -10.23
CA SER A 8 -2.63 -8.96 -9.66
C SER A 8 -3.13 -10.11 -8.78
N SER A 9 -2.91 -11.36 -9.20
CA SER A 9 -3.26 -12.54 -8.41
C SER A 9 -2.50 -12.59 -7.09
N ALA A 10 -1.21 -12.26 -7.08
CA ALA A 10 -0.40 -12.22 -5.86
C ALA A 10 -0.94 -11.19 -4.86
N LEU A 11 -1.34 -10.00 -5.32
CA LEU A 11 -1.98 -8.98 -4.48
C LEU A 11 -3.33 -9.44 -3.92
N THR A 12 -4.13 -10.14 -4.73
CA THR A 12 -5.42 -10.68 -4.27
C THR A 12 -5.22 -11.76 -3.20
N VAL A 13 -4.25 -12.65 -3.39
CA VAL A 13 -3.89 -13.68 -2.39
C VAL A 13 -3.40 -13.03 -1.11
N MET A 14 -2.54 -12.01 -1.20
CA MET A 14 -2.07 -11.23 -0.05
C MET A 14 -3.25 -10.66 0.75
N GLN A 15 -4.16 -9.92 0.08
CA GLN A 15 -5.33 -9.34 0.74
C GLN A 15 -6.25 -10.40 1.35
N PHE A 16 -6.38 -11.56 0.72
CA PHE A 16 -7.15 -12.68 1.28
C PHE A 16 -6.50 -13.23 2.56
N CYS A 17 -5.17 -13.44 2.55
CA CYS A 17 -4.44 -13.91 3.73
C CYS A 17 -4.55 -12.92 4.90
N ASP A 18 -4.38 -11.62 4.63
CA ASP A 18 -4.53 -10.54 5.61
C ASP A 18 -5.93 -10.61 6.28
N ARG A 19 -6.99 -10.66 5.48
CA ARG A 19 -8.36 -10.80 6.01
C ARG A 19 -8.58 -12.10 6.78
N LEU A 20 -8.03 -13.21 6.31
CA LEU A 20 -8.15 -14.51 6.97
C LEU A 20 -7.45 -14.50 8.34
N PHE A 21 -6.27 -13.90 8.44
CA PHE A 21 -5.53 -13.83 9.70
C PHE A 21 -6.23 -12.92 10.71
N LEU A 22 -6.72 -11.75 10.29
CA LEU A 22 -7.51 -10.88 11.15
C LEU A 22 -8.81 -11.53 11.63
N ALA A 23 -9.52 -12.24 10.74
CA ALA A 23 -10.73 -12.99 11.10
C ALA A 23 -10.47 -14.12 12.11
N ARG A 24 -9.28 -14.76 12.04
CA ARG A 24 -8.87 -15.78 13.01
C ARG A 24 -8.41 -15.18 14.34
N HIS A 25 -7.93 -13.95 14.34
CA HIS A 25 -7.50 -13.26 15.54
C HIS A 25 -8.69 -12.74 16.35
N SER A 26 -9.57 -11.97 15.73
CA SER A 26 -10.73 -11.35 16.38
C SER A 26 -11.83 -11.00 15.39
N SER A 27 -13.09 -11.19 15.80
CA SER A 27 -14.25 -10.74 15.04
C SER A 27 -14.35 -9.20 14.97
N VAL A 28 -13.81 -8.50 15.94
CA VAL A 28 -13.73 -7.03 15.96
C VAL A 28 -12.69 -6.56 14.95
N SER A 29 -11.50 -7.18 14.92
CA SER A 29 -10.42 -6.82 14.01
C SER A 29 -10.82 -6.95 12.54
N ILE A 30 -11.52 -8.01 12.14
CA ILE A 30 -11.96 -8.16 10.75
C ILE A 30 -13.06 -7.14 10.38
N GLN A 31 -13.95 -6.80 11.31
CA GLN A 31 -14.98 -5.77 11.10
C GLN A 31 -14.34 -4.38 10.95
N ALA A 32 -13.30 -4.08 11.71
CA ALA A 32 -12.60 -2.80 11.68
C ALA A 32 -11.71 -2.63 10.44
N ALA A 33 -11.00 -3.67 10.02
CA ALA A 33 -10.00 -3.59 8.97
C ALA A 33 -10.58 -3.20 7.59
N LEU A 34 -11.81 -3.62 7.27
CA LEU A 34 -12.42 -3.34 5.97
C LEU A 34 -12.77 -1.85 5.81
N PRO A 35 -13.59 -1.22 6.68
CA PRO A 35 -13.93 0.18 6.53
C PRO A 35 -12.72 1.10 6.69
N ALA A 36 -11.82 0.81 7.65
CA ALA A 36 -10.59 1.57 7.82
C ALA A 36 -9.66 1.49 6.59
N GLY A 37 -9.55 0.30 5.98
CA GLY A 37 -8.78 0.08 4.76
C GLY A 37 -9.36 0.83 3.56
N ILE A 38 -10.68 0.81 3.37
CA ILE A 38 -11.35 1.55 2.28
C ILE A 38 -11.15 3.05 2.47
N LEU A 39 -11.35 3.54 3.69
CA LEU A 39 -11.22 4.97 3.98
C LEU A 39 -9.79 5.47 3.76
N SER A 40 -8.78 4.74 4.27
CA SER A 40 -7.37 5.10 4.05
C SER A 40 -7.01 5.06 2.57
N PHE A 41 -7.44 4.02 1.84
CA PHE A 41 -7.18 3.92 0.41
C PHE A 41 -7.84 5.06 -0.38
N THR A 42 -9.02 5.53 0.02
CA THR A 42 -9.71 6.67 -0.61
C THR A 42 -8.84 7.93 -0.58
N PHE A 43 -8.16 8.21 0.54
CA PHE A 43 -7.23 9.35 0.63
C PHE A 43 -5.92 9.11 -0.13
N ILE A 44 -5.39 7.89 -0.08
CA ILE A 44 -4.12 7.54 -0.69
C ILE A 44 -4.23 7.46 -2.22
N CYS A 45 -5.35 6.95 -2.76
CA CYS A 45 -5.49 6.65 -4.18
C CYS A 45 -5.36 7.89 -5.08
N LEU A 46 -5.73 9.07 -4.60
CA LEU A 46 -5.56 10.32 -5.34
C LEU A 46 -4.07 10.56 -5.67
N PHE A 47 -3.21 10.45 -4.68
CA PHE A 47 -1.76 10.61 -4.85
C PHE A 47 -1.16 9.43 -5.62
N ALA A 48 -1.62 8.22 -5.35
CA ALA A 48 -1.14 7.01 -6.02
C ALA A 48 -1.45 7.03 -7.52
N ALA A 49 -2.69 7.35 -7.90
CA ALA A 49 -3.09 7.45 -9.30
C ALA A 49 -2.30 8.55 -10.04
N THR A 50 -2.14 9.71 -9.41
CA THR A 50 -1.39 10.83 -9.99
C THR A 50 0.09 10.48 -10.15
N ALA A 51 0.73 9.92 -9.13
CA ALA A 51 2.14 9.48 -9.20
C ALA A 51 2.33 8.34 -10.21
N GLY A 52 1.41 7.38 -10.25
CA GLY A 52 1.44 6.26 -11.19
C GLY A 52 1.25 6.66 -12.65
N TYR A 53 0.56 7.78 -12.89
CA TYR A 53 0.39 8.33 -14.24
C TYR A 53 1.72 8.72 -14.90
N ALA A 54 2.77 8.94 -14.11
CA ALA A 54 4.14 9.12 -14.61
C ALA A 54 4.56 7.98 -15.54
N GLY A 55 4.09 6.73 -15.31
CA GLY A 55 4.36 5.59 -16.16
C GLY A 55 3.87 5.75 -17.61
N THR A 56 2.76 6.46 -17.82
CA THR A 56 2.24 6.78 -19.16
C THR A 56 3.20 7.71 -19.91
N PHE A 57 3.71 8.74 -19.25
CA PHE A 57 4.70 9.64 -19.84
C PHE A 57 6.03 8.91 -20.09
N VAL A 58 6.45 8.04 -19.16
CA VAL A 58 7.66 7.21 -19.36
C VAL A 58 7.52 6.36 -20.62
N ALA A 59 6.37 5.74 -20.87
CA ALA A 59 6.13 4.95 -22.09
C ALA A 59 6.25 5.81 -23.36
N GLN A 60 5.70 7.02 -23.35
CA GLN A 60 5.77 7.95 -24.48
C GLN A 60 7.21 8.40 -24.74
N TYR A 61 7.94 8.87 -23.72
CA TYR A 61 9.33 9.31 -23.86
C TYR A 61 10.28 8.17 -24.17
N HIS A 62 10.03 6.97 -23.66
CA HIS A 62 10.78 5.77 -24.01
C HIS A 62 10.63 5.43 -25.50
N GLY A 63 9.38 5.50 -26.02
CA GLY A 63 9.10 5.32 -27.45
C GLY A 63 9.76 6.38 -28.33
N ALA A 64 9.92 7.62 -27.83
CA ALA A 64 10.63 8.71 -28.50
C ALA A 64 12.17 8.64 -28.34
N GLY A 65 12.71 7.70 -27.56
CA GLY A 65 14.14 7.57 -27.31
C GLY A 65 14.70 8.56 -26.28
N ASP A 66 13.84 9.38 -25.64
CA ASP A 66 14.27 10.40 -24.66
C ASP A 66 14.35 9.83 -23.25
N ARG A 67 15.49 9.18 -22.97
CA ARG A 67 15.77 8.60 -21.64
C ARG A 67 15.81 9.66 -20.52
N ARG A 68 16.25 10.88 -20.83
CA ARG A 68 16.36 11.96 -19.84
C ARG A 68 14.98 12.35 -19.31
N GLN A 69 14.00 12.48 -20.19
CA GLN A 69 12.63 12.79 -19.79
C GLN A 69 11.98 11.64 -19.03
N CYS A 70 12.26 10.38 -19.35
CA CYS A 70 11.80 9.24 -18.56
C CYS A 70 12.21 9.38 -17.08
N ILE A 71 13.50 9.67 -16.83
CA ILE A 71 14.03 9.87 -15.47
C ILE A 71 13.38 11.09 -14.80
N ARG A 72 13.24 12.20 -15.52
CA ARG A 72 12.69 13.43 -14.99
C ARG A 72 11.24 13.28 -14.53
N VAL A 73 10.42 12.64 -15.35
CA VAL A 73 9.00 12.41 -15.02
C VAL A 73 8.86 11.45 -13.83
N THR A 74 9.67 10.40 -13.78
CA THR A 74 9.69 9.50 -12.62
C THR A 74 10.10 10.25 -11.35
N ALA A 75 11.12 11.08 -11.40
CA ALA A 75 11.53 11.91 -10.27
C ALA A 75 10.40 12.85 -9.79
N GLN A 76 9.60 13.43 -10.71
CA GLN A 76 8.41 14.20 -10.34
C GLN A 76 7.36 13.36 -9.63
N GLY A 77 7.13 12.12 -10.08
CA GLY A 77 6.25 11.16 -9.40
C GLY A 77 6.75 10.82 -7.98
N LEU A 78 8.06 10.66 -7.80
CA LEU A 78 8.67 10.44 -6.48
C LEU A 78 8.51 11.65 -5.56
N TRP A 79 8.74 12.86 -6.05
CA TRP A 79 8.50 14.08 -5.28
C TRP A 79 7.04 14.23 -4.86
N LEU A 80 6.10 13.92 -5.75
CA LEU A 80 4.67 13.91 -5.41
C LEU A 80 4.36 12.88 -4.31
N ALA A 81 4.96 11.67 -4.40
CA ALA A 81 4.79 10.65 -3.39
C ALA A 81 5.33 11.11 -2.02
N LEU A 82 6.50 11.71 -1.96
CA LEU A 82 7.04 12.26 -0.71
C LEU A 82 6.19 13.44 -0.19
N ALA A 83 5.75 14.32 -1.09
CA ALA A 83 4.88 15.43 -0.72
C ALA A 83 3.51 14.98 -0.22
N SER A 84 3.03 13.79 -0.60
CA SER A 84 1.75 13.25 -0.10
C SER A 84 1.77 13.00 1.41
N LEU A 85 2.93 12.69 2.01
CA LEU A 85 3.04 12.38 3.44
C LEU A 85 2.44 13.45 4.36
N PRO A 86 2.84 14.73 4.31
CA PRO A 86 2.25 15.74 5.18
C PRO A 86 0.75 15.93 4.94
N PHE A 87 0.27 15.78 3.70
CA PHE A 87 -1.16 15.85 3.40
C PHE A 87 -1.93 14.67 4.00
N LEU A 88 -1.40 13.45 3.89
CA LEU A 88 -2.02 12.27 4.48
C LEU A 88 -2.09 12.38 6.01
N LEU A 89 -1.01 12.86 6.64
CA LEU A 89 -1.01 13.08 8.10
C LEU A 89 -2.03 14.15 8.52
N LEU A 90 -2.18 15.22 7.74
CA LEU A 90 -3.15 16.28 7.99
C LEU A 90 -4.60 15.78 7.85
N LEU A 91 -4.85 14.74 7.05
CA LEU A 91 -6.17 14.15 6.85
C LEU A 91 -6.59 13.14 7.94
N ILE A 92 -5.69 12.75 8.86
CA ILE A 92 -6.01 11.82 9.95
C ILE A 92 -7.21 12.30 10.79
N PRO A 93 -7.25 13.56 11.26
CA PRO A 93 -8.41 14.03 12.02
C PRO A 93 -9.72 14.00 11.24
N ALA A 94 -9.68 14.26 9.93
CA ALA A 94 -10.86 14.17 9.07
C ALA A 94 -11.35 12.72 8.94
N GLY A 95 -10.45 11.75 8.83
CA GLY A 95 -10.78 10.33 8.85
C GLY A 95 -11.44 9.89 10.16
N HIS A 96 -10.90 10.33 11.30
CA HIS A 96 -11.50 10.05 12.61
C HIS A 96 -12.90 10.67 12.76
N ALA A 97 -13.12 11.88 12.24
CA ALA A 97 -14.43 12.52 12.23
C ALA A 97 -15.44 11.73 11.38
N LEU A 98 -15.03 11.25 10.20
CA LEU A 98 -15.87 10.39 9.36
C LEU A 98 -16.25 9.08 10.05
N MET A 99 -15.29 8.39 10.68
CA MET A 99 -15.56 7.15 11.45
C MET A 99 -16.55 7.41 12.58
N THR A 100 -16.41 8.55 13.28
CA THR A 100 -17.35 8.94 14.35
C THR A 100 -18.75 9.21 13.79
N LEU A 101 -18.85 9.79 12.59
CA LEU A 101 -20.14 10.05 11.92
C LEU A 101 -20.84 8.76 11.49
N ILE A 102 -20.07 7.75 11.05
CA ILE A 102 -20.59 6.42 10.68
C ILE A 102 -21.17 5.71 11.92
N GLY A 103 -20.54 5.86 13.08
CA GLY A 103 -21.07 5.40 14.36
C GLY A 103 -21.03 3.90 14.58
N HIS A 104 -19.93 3.25 14.18
CA HIS A 104 -19.69 1.83 14.52
C HIS A 104 -19.56 1.62 16.03
N ALA A 105 -19.69 0.37 16.48
CA ALA A 105 -19.51 0.03 17.90
C ALA A 105 -18.18 0.55 18.43
N PRO A 106 -18.11 1.04 19.69
CA PRO A 106 -16.89 1.68 20.23
C PRO A 106 -15.64 0.82 20.13
N GLU A 107 -15.77 -0.49 20.30
CA GLU A 107 -14.67 -1.47 20.19
C GLU A 107 -14.14 -1.56 18.76
N VAL A 108 -15.03 -1.59 17.76
CA VAL A 108 -14.67 -1.61 16.34
C VAL A 108 -14.03 -0.29 15.96
N MET A 109 -14.58 0.84 16.38
CA MET A 109 -14.04 2.18 16.09
C MET A 109 -12.64 2.38 16.67
N ALA A 110 -12.34 1.82 17.84
CA ALA A 110 -11.00 1.88 18.41
C ALA A 110 -9.96 1.19 17.52
N GLU A 111 -10.26 -0.02 17.03
CA GLU A 111 -9.39 -0.75 16.11
C GLU A 111 -9.33 -0.11 14.71
N GLU A 112 -10.45 0.45 14.21
CA GLU A 112 -10.47 1.20 12.95
C GLU A 112 -9.49 2.37 12.95
N ARG A 113 -9.46 3.14 14.04
CA ARG A 113 -8.55 4.29 14.18
C ARG A 113 -7.10 3.84 14.20
N ILE A 114 -6.77 2.77 14.92
CA ILE A 114 -5.39 2.23 14.97
C ILE A 114 -4.96 1.81 13.56
N TYR A 115 -5.77 1.02 12.86
CA TYR A 115 -5.45 0.56 11.50
C TYR A 115 -5.31 1.72 10.53
N PHE A 116 -6.26 2.65 10.55
CA PHE A 116 -6.28 3.83 9.69
C PHE A 116 -5.05 4.72 9.90
N ASP A 117 -4.68 4.98 11.15
CA ASP A 117 -3.53 5.82 11.49
C ASP A 117 -2.23 5.26 10.94
N TRP A 118 -2.00 3.95 11.06
CA TRP A 118 -0.83 3.30 10.48
C TRP A 118 -0.85 3.36 8.96
N MET A 119 -2.00 3.10 8.34
CA MET A 119 -2.14 3.19 6.89
C MET A 119 -1.90 4.62 6.37
N MET A 120 -2.34 5.65 7.09
CA MET A 120 -2.10 7.04 6.70
C MET A 120 -0.63 7.46 6.88
N ARG A 121 0.03 7.02 7.96
CA ARG A 121 1.47 7.29 8.21
C ARG A 121 2.36 6.64 7.16
N GLY A 122 2.05 5.41 6.76
CA GLY A 122 2.78 4.67 5.72
C GLY A 122 2.25 4.89 4.30
N GLY A 123 1.14 5.60 4.14
CA GLY A 123 0.39 5.71 2.90
C GLY A 123 1.17 6.30 1.72
N PHE A 124 2.19 7.13 1.98
CA PHE A 124 3.06 7.70 0.94
C PHE A 124 3.89 6.65 0.19
N LEU A 125 4.09 5.47 0.78
CA LEU A 125 4.80 4.36 0.13
C LEU A 125 4.03 3.80 -1.07
N VAL A 126 2.70 3.90 -1.07
CA VAL A 126 1.87 3.43 -2.19
C VAL A 126 2.10 4.26 -3.46
N PRO A 127 1.94 5.60 -3.47
CA PRO A 127 2.27 6.42 -4.63
C PRO A 127 3.76 6.33 -5.02
N LEU A 128 4.67 6.14 -4.06
CA LEU A 128 6.09 5.91 -4.33
C LEU A 128 6.29 4.62 -5.14
N GLY A 129 5.67 3.53 -4.71
CA GLY A 129 5.71 2.25 -5.44
C GLY A 129 5.07 2.34 -6.82
N TRP A 130 3.98 3.12 -6.97
CA TRP A 130 3.33 3.31 -8.27
C TRP A 130 4.18 4.14 -9.23
N ALA A 131 4.89 5.17 -8.74
CA ALA A 131 5.81 5.96 -9.57
C ALA A 131 6.99 5.12 -10.09
N ILE A 132 7.63 4.34 -9.21
CA ILE A 132 8.77 3.46 -9.57
C ILE A 132 8.28 2.31 -10.46
N GLY A 133 7.20 1.62 -10.09
CA GLY A 133 6.60 0.58 -10.90
C GLY A 133 6.18 1.07 -12.28
N GLY A 134 5.67 2.31 -12.37
CA GLY A 134 5.36 3.00 -13.62
C GLY A 134 6.57 3.18 -14.52
N PHE A 135 7.74 3.48 -13.97
CA PHE A 135 8.99 3.58 -14.74
C PHE A 135 9.36 2.26 -15.43
N PHE A 136 9.30 1.14 -14.70
CA PHE A 136 9.61 -0.17 -15.28
C PHE A 136 8.54 -0.64 -16.26
N THR A 137 7.28 -0.41 -15.93
CA THR A 137 6.16 -0.77 -16.80
C THR A 137 6.16 0.03 -18.09
N GLY A 138 6.43 1.34 -18.03
CA GLY A 138 6.55 2.23 -19.18
C GLY A 138 7.70 1.87 -20.11
N GLN A 139 8.76 1.25 -19.60
CA GLN A 139 9.87 0.70 -20.40
C GLN A 139 9.66 -0.76 -20.83
N SER A 140 8.46 -1.30 -20.71
CA SER A 140 8.13 -2.70 -21.01
C SER A 140 8.87 -3.74 -20.15
N ARG A 141 9.44 -3.33 -19.00
CA ARG A 141 10.15 -4.21 -18.05
C ARG A 141 9.22 -4.76 -16.98
N MET A 142 8.05 -5.23 -17.38
CA MET A 142 6.98 -5.70 -16.48
C MET A 142 7.41 -6.83 -15.56
N ARG A 143 8.34 -7.70 -15.98
CA ARG A 143 8.78 -8.85 -15.16
C ARG A 143 9.41 -8.41 -13.84
N LEU A 144 10.24 -7.37 -13.86
CA LEU A 144 10.88 -6.86 -12.65
C LEU A 144 9.84 -6.30 -11.67
N ASN A 145 8.90 -5.50 -12.20
CA ASN A 145 7.81 -4.97 -11.39
C ASN A 145 6.93 -6.08 -10.78
N THR A 146 6.60 -7.11 -11.56
CA THR A 146 5.83 -8.26 -11.09
C THR A 146 6.56 -9.03 -9.99
N LEU A 147 7.87 -9.31 -10.17
CA LEU A 147 8.67 -10.02 -9.16
C LEU A 147 8.80 -9.22 -7.86
N ALA A 148 9.00 -7.91 -7.95
CA ALA A 148 9.06 -7.03 -6.78
C ALA A 148 7.72 -7.02 -6.01
N ASN A 149 6.59 -6.97 -6.72
CA ASN A 149 5.26 -7.03 -6.10
C ASN A 149 4.98 -8.40 -5.45
N ILE A 150 5.40 -9.50 -6.07
CA ILE A 150 5.29 -10.84 -5.47
C ILE A 150 6.13 -10.94 -4.21
N ALA A 151 7.37 -10.42 -4.23
CA ALA A 151 8.21 -10.38 -3.03
C ALA A 151 7.57 -9.56 -1.91
N GLY A 152 7.01 -8.38 -2.23
CA GLY A 152 6.26 -7.57 -1.28
C GLY A 152 5.07 -8.32 -0.68
N ALA A 153 4.28 -8.99 -1.52
CA ALA A 153 3.14 -9.80 -1.06
C ALA A 153 3.58 -10.96 -0.15
N ALA A 154 4.66 -11.66 -0.49
CA ALA A 154 5.19 -12.73 0.34
C ALA A 154 5.68 -12.22 1.70
N VAL A 155 6.40 -11.09 1.72
CA VAL A 155 6.86 -10.44 2.96
C VAL A 155 5.66 -10.02 3.81
N ASN A 156 4.61 -9.45 3.21
CA ASN A 156 3.39 -9.07 3.92
C ASN A 156 2.77 -10.28 4.63
N VAL A 157 2.51 -11.39 3.91
CA VAL A 157 1.89 -12.59 4.50
C VAL A 157 2.71 -13.15 5.67
N VAL A 158 4.05 -13.14 5.56
CA VAL A 158 4.93 -13.59 6.65
C VAL A 158 4.87 -12.65 7.84
N LEU A 159 4.91 -11.34 7.61
CA LEU A 159 4.85 -10.33 8.67
C LEU A 159 3.47 -10.30 9.34
N ASP A 160 2.38 -10.43 8.58
CA ASP A 160 1.02 -10.54 9.13
C ASP A 160 0.93 -11.71 10.09
N TYR A 161 1.39 -12.89 9.67
CA TYR A 161 1.39 -14.06 10.55
C TYR A 161 2.25 -13.83 11.81
N ALA A 162 3.42 -13.21 11.67
CA ALA A 162 4.32 -12.95 12.78
C ALA A 162 3.75 -11.94 13.77
N MET A 163 3.23 -10.80 13.27
CA MET A 163 2.85 -9.66 14.10
C MET A 163 1.41 -9.75 14.62
N ILE A 164 0.47 -10.31 13.85
CA ILE A 164 -0.92 -10.49 14.31
C ILE A 164 -0.95 -11.52 15.44
N PHE A 165 -0.27 -12.66 15.29
CA PHE A 165 -0.33 -13.77 16.24
C PHE A 165 0.81 -13.81 17.25
N GLY A 166 1.78 -12.89 17.20
CA GLY A 166 2.91 -12.87 18.11
C GLY A 166 3.86 -14.06 17.89
N ARG A 167 4.18 -14.35 16.63
CA ARG A 167 5.08 -15.46 16.27
C ARG A 167 6.44 -14.91 15.81
N LEU A 168 7.41 -15.77 15.59
CA LEU A 168 8.76 -15.44 15.11
C LEU A 168 9.49 -14.37 15.95
N GLY A 169 9.18 -14.29 17.25
CA GLY A 169 9.80 -13.31 18.15
C GLY A 169 9.15 -11.93 18.18
N CYS A 170 8.06 -11.74 17.45
CA CYS A 170 7.25 -10.50 17.51
C CYS A 170 6.22 -10.59 18.63
N PRO A 171 5.84 -9.46 19.28
CA PRO A 171 4.68 -9.41 20.16
C PRO A 171 3.37 -9.60 19.37
N ALA A 172 2.33 -10.15 20.01
CA ALA A 172 1.01 -10.24 19.42
C ALA A 172 0.36 -8.84 19.41
N MET A 173 0.24 -8.24 18.23
CA MET A 173 -0.25 -6.87 18.04
C MET A 173 -1.65 -6.81 17.39
N GLY A 174 -2.23 -7.96 17.01
CA GLY A 174 -3.55 -8.00 16.39
C GLY A 174 -3.65 -7.14 15.14
N ILE A 175 -4.68 -6.26 15.08
CA ILE A 175 -4.93 -5.39 13.92
C ILE A 175 -3.80 -4.38 13.67
N GLU A 176 -3.15 -3.89 14.71
CA GLU A 176 -2.00 -3.00 14.59
C GLU A 176 -0.85 -3.70 13.87
N GLY A 177 -0.60 -4.96 14.23
CA GLY A 177 0.41 -5.80 13.56
C GLY A 177 0.15 -5.96 12.06
N GLY A 178 -1.10 -6.20 11.66
CA GLY A 178 -1.50 -6.27 10.25
C GLY A 178 -1.29 -4.95 9.51
N ALA A 179 -1.63 -3.82 10.13
CA ALA A 179 -1.40 -2.50 9.53
C ALA A 179 0.10 -2.21 9.32
N ILE A 180 0.93 -2.47 10.34
CA ILE A 180 2.39 -2.29 10.26
C ILE A 180 2.99 -3.21 9.20
N ALA A 181 2.59 -4.48 9.15
CA ALA A 181 3.05 -5.45 8.15
C ALA A 181 2.74 -4.97 6.73
N THR A 182 1.54 -4.44 6.50
CA THR A 182 1.12 -3.86 5.21
C THR A 182 1.98 -2.64 4.83
N VAL A 183 2.27 -1.75 5.78
CA VAL A 183 3.14 -0.58 5.55
C VAL A 183 4.56 -1.03 5.19
N ILE A 184 5.15 -1.96 5.95
CA ILE A 184 6.50 -2.49 5.68
C ILE A 184 6.54 -3.16 4.30
N ALA A 185 5.57 -4.01 3.99
CA ALA A 185 5.48 -4.70 2.71
C ALA A 185 5.36 -3.74 1.53
N SER A 186 4.68 -2.60 1.71
CA SER A 186 4.56 -1.55 0.68
C SER A 186 5.91 -0.91 0.32
N ALA A 187 6.91 -0.98 1.21
CA ALA A 187 8.26 -0.50 0.94
C ALA A 187 9.13 -1.52 0.18
N VAL A 188 8.79 -2.82 0.23
CA VAL A 188 9.65 -3.88 -0.32
C VAL A 188 9.79 -3.77 -1.84
N ALA A 189 8.68 -3.58 -2.56
CA ALA A 189 8.73 -3.48 -4.02
C ALA A 189 9.55 -2.26 -4.50
N PRO A 190 9.37 -1.04 -3.99
CA PRO A 190 10.24 0.10 -4.26
C PRO A 190 11.73 -0.17 -3.98
N LEU A 191 12.04 -0.81 -2.84
CA LEU A 191 13.43 -1.09 -2.45
C LEU A 191 14.13 -2.10 -3.37
N ILE A 192 13.39 -3.09 -3.90
CA ILE A 192 13.94 -4.05 -4.88
C ILE A 192 14.19 -3.38 -6.24
N GLN A 193 13.44 -2.33 -6.56
CA GLN A 193 13.46 -1.66 -7.86
C GLN A 193 14.48 -0.51 -7.94
N ILE A 194 15.05 -0.06 -6.84
CA ILE A 194 16.12 0.95 -6.78
C ILE A 194 17.48 0.30 -6.96
#